data_2d0d47f5469ac4f03543843aea231367
#
_entry.id   2d0d47f5469ac4f03543843aea231367
#
_cell.length_a   1.000
_cell.length_b   1.000
_cell.length_c   1.000
_cell.angle_alpha   90.00
_cell.angle_beta   90.00
_cell.angle_gamma   90.00
#
_symmetry.space_group_name_H-M   'P 1'
#
loop_
_entity.id
_entity.type
_entity.pdbx_description
1 polymer ?
#
loop_
_entity_poly.entity_id
_entity_poly.type
_entity_poly.pdbx_seq_one_letter_code
_entity_poly.pdbx_strand_id
1 'polypeptide(L)'
;MKSLGIDIGSSSVKVSLLDIASGECAASSANPATEMPIGSPQSGWAEQDPEMWWHYVCEGIRTIAAQGFAMSDVVSVGITYQMHGLVCLDKQGRPLRPSIIWCDSRAVEIGAEALEGIGREFCLAHTLNSPGNFTASKLAWVRRNEPGVFAQIYKFMLPGDYIAYRLSGRMSTSVSGLSEQILWDFEEERRADFVAGWYGIPQEMIPEAGVSIGTEARTDEAAERLLGIPAGTPISYRAGDQPNNAFSLNVMEAGEVAAT
;
A
#
# COMPACT_ATOMS: atom_id res chain seq x y z
N MET A 1 -17.33 -19.34 7.99
CA MET A 1 -16.73 -18.41 7.00
C MET A 1 -15.96 -17.33 7.75
N LYS A 2 -14.77 -17.04 7.31
CA LYS A 2 -13.86 -16.09 7.96
C LYS A 2 -13.41 -15.01 6.99
N SER A 3 -13.16 -13.80 7.48
CA SER A 3 -12.47 -12.74 6.75
C SER A 3 -11.08 -12.52 7.36
N LEU A 4 -10.07 -12.40 6.53
CA LEU A 4 -8.69 -12.16 6.96
C LEU A 4 -8.36 -10.68 6.81
N GLY A 5 -7.99 -10.02 7.89
CA GLY A 5 -7.46 -8.65 7.90
C GLY A 5 -5.94 -8.66 8.03
N ILE A 6 -5.26 -7.88 7.22
CA ILE A 6 -3.80 -7.70 7.25
C ILE A 6 -3.51 -6.21 7.41
N ASP A 7 -2.74 -5.84 8.42
CA ASP A 7 -2.28 -4.46 8.67
C ASP A 7 -0.76 -4.41 8.61
N ILE A 8 -0.22 -3.67 7.63
CA ILE A 8 1.22 -3.50 7.42
C ILE A 8 1.64 -2.16 8.02
N GLY A 9 1.94 -2.14 9.31
CA GLY A 9 2.53 -0.97 9.97
C GLY A 9 4.04 -0.88 9.76
N SER A 10 4.65 0.21 10.21
CA SER A 10 6.12 0.37 10.20
C SER A 10 6.80 -0.36 11.37
N SER A 11 6.11 -0.55 12.48
CA SER A 11 6.64 -1.26 13.66
C SER A 11 6.34 -2.76 13.64
N SER A 12 5.19 -3.16 13.09
CA SER A 12 4.76 -4.55 13.08
C SER A 12 3.73 -4.81 11.96
N VAL A 13 3.64 -6.07 11.55
CA VAL A 13 2.54 -6.58 10.73
C VAL A 13 1.56 -7.30 11.64
N LYS A 14 0.28 -6.92 11.55
CA LYS A 14 -0.80 -7.56 12.29
C LYS A 14 -1.69 -8.35 11.32
N VAL A 15 -2.11 -9.52 11.74
CA VAL A 15 -3.05 -10.36 11.00
C VAL A 15 -4.17 -10.73 11.94
N SER A 16 -5.42 -10.58 11.48
CA SER A 16 -6.62 -10.88 12.27
C SER A 16 -7.59 -11.73 11.46
N LEU A 17 -8.22 -12.67 12.12
CA LEU A 17 -9.24 -13.54 11.55
C LEU A 17 -10.59 -13.20 12.16
N LEU A 18 -11.50 -12.64 11.37
CA LEU A 18 -12.85 -12.26 11.78
C LEU A 18 -13.84 -13.38 11.47
N ASP A 19 -14.67 -13.73 12.41
CA ASP A 19 -15.85 -14.54 12.14
C ASP A 19 -16.96 -13.66 11.56
N ILE A 20 -17.35 -13.93 10.31
CA ILE A 20 -18.34 -13.11 9.60
C ILE A 20 -19.73 -13.21 10.24
N ALA A 21 -20.07 -14.35 10.85
CA ALA A 21 -21.39 -14.56 11.42
C ALA A 21 -21.58 -13.83 12.75
N SER A 22 -20.56 -13.82 13.61
CA SER A 22 -20.61 -13.12 14.92
C SER A 22 -20.10 -11.70 14.87
N GLY A 23 -19.29 -11.34 13.87
CA GLY A 23 -18.56 -10.06 13.81
C GLY A 23 -17.38 -9.99 14.80
N GLU A 24 -17.01 -11.10 15.44
CA GLU A 24 -15.95 -11.14 16.45
C GLU A 24 -14.59 -11.51 15.84
N CYS A 25 -13.52 -10.94 16.39
CA CYS A 25 -12.16 -11.37 16.09
C CYS A 25 -11.88 -12.73 16.70
N ALA A 26 -11.82 -13.77 15.88
CA ALA A 26 -11.62 -15.15 16.33
C ALA A 26 -10.15 -15.44 16.70
N ALA A 27 -9.20 -14.80 16.02
CA ALA A 27 -7.77 -14.92 16.30
C ALA A 27 -7.00 -13.72 15.74
N SER A 28 -5.86 -13.42 16.33
CA SER A 28 -4.95 -12.40 15.83
C SER A 28 -3.50 -12.75 16.10
N SER A 29 -2.60 -12.15 15.34
CA SER A 29 -1.15 -12.18 15.57
C SER A 29 -0.55 -10.81 15.25
N ALA A 30 0.57 -10.49 15.90
CA ALA A 30 1.38 -9.32 15.63
C ALA A 30 2.85 -9.75 15.56
N ASN A 31 3.53 -9.43 14.48
CA ASN A 31 4.89 -9.84 14.22
C ASN A 31 5.75 -8.66 13.69
N PRO A 32 7.01 -8.55 14.09
CA PRO A 32 7.66 -9.33 15.15
C PRO A 32 7.16 -8.94 16.55
N ALA A 33 7.57 -9.68 17.57
CA ALA A 33 7.31 -9.31 18.96
C ALA A 33 8.05 -8.04 19.41
N THR A 34 9.11 -7.68 18.69
CA THR A 34 9.82 -6.41 18.77
C THR A 34 9.52 -5.56 17.55
N GLU A 35 9.85 -4.28 17.57
CA GLU A 35 9.65 -3.42 16.40
C GLU A 35 10.49 -3.87 15.19
N MET A 36 9.91 -3.76 14.00
CA MET A 36 10.63 -3.96 12.75
C MET A 36 11.71 -2.88 12.61
N PRO A 37 12.90 -3.23 12.12
CA PRO A 37 13.96 -2.25 11.90
C PRO A 37 13.58 -1.26 10.80
N ILE A 38 13.89 0.00 11.02
CA ILE A 38 13.86 1.07 10.01
C ILE A 38 15.30 1.44 9.69
N GLY A 39 15.70 1.25 8.42
CA GLY A 39 16.99 1.69 7.93
C GLY A 39 17.00 3.22 7.77
N SER A 40 18.03 3.88 8.30
CA SER A 40 18.23 5.33 8.16
C SER A 40 19.65 5.60 7.65
N PRO A 41 19.93 5.38 6.35
CA PRO A 41 21.27 5.57 5.78
C PRO A 41 21.79 7.01 5.91
N GLN A 42 20.89 7.99 5.94
CA GLN A 42 21.17 9.42 6.14
C GLN A 42 20.12 10.03 7.05
N SER A 43 20.44 11.19 7.66
CA SER A 43 19.48 11.93 8.48
C SER A 43 18.22 12.28 7.68
N GLY A 44 17.04 12.02 8.23
CA GLY A 44 15.75 12.23 7.57
C GLY A 44 15.34 11.15 6.57
N TRP A 45 16.16 10.12 6.36
CA TRP A 45 15.80 8.97 5.53
C TRP A 45 15.21 7.85 6.38
N ALA A 46 14.23 7.15 5.80
CA ALA A 46 13.60 6.01 6.44
C ALA A 46 13.23 4.96 5.39
N GLU A 47 13.76 3.76 5.55
CA GLU A 47 13.61 2.66 4.60
C GLU A 47 13.27 1.35 5.30
N GLN A 48 12.47 0.52 4.64
CA GLN A 48 12.19 -0.86 5.06
C GLN A 48 12.22 -1.82 3.88
N ASP A 49 12.65 -3.05 4.12
CA ASP A 49 12.63 -4.11 3.11
C ASP A 49 11.18 -4.62 2.90
N PRO A 50 10.59 -4.53 1.70
CA PRO A 50 9.27 -5.07 1.42
C PRO A 50 9.15 -6.58 1.63
N GLU A 51 10.23 -7.33 1.44
CA GLU A 51 10.27 -8.78 1.71
C GLU A 51 10.11 -9.09 3.20
N MET A 52 10.55 -8.20 4.09
CA MET A 52 10.33 -8.33 5.53
C MET A 52 8.83 -8.23 5.87
N TRP A 53 8.08 -7.33 5.23
CA TRP A 53 6.63 -7.24 5.43
C TRP A 53 5.94 -8.52 4.98
N TRP A 54 6.30 -9.03 3.80
CA TRP A 54 5.77 -10.29 3.30
C TRP A 54 6.09 -11.48 4.21
N HIS A 55 7.32 -11.53 4.73
CA HIS A 55 7.73 -12.54 5.70
C HIS A 55 6.80 -12.55 6.93
N TYR A 56 6.54 -11.39 7.52
CA TYR A 56 5.69 -11.28 8.71
C TYR A 56 4.20 -11.46 8.41
N VAL A 57 3.71 -11.14 7.22
CA VAL A 57 2.37 -11.55 6.78
C VAL A 57 2.25 -13.07 6.79
N CYS A 58 3.21 -13.77 6.17
CA CYS A 58 3.21 -15.23 6.15
C CYS A 58 3.32 -15.85 7.55
N GLU A 59 4.17 -15.30 8.40
CA GLU A 59 4.32 -15.74 9.79
C GLU A 59 3.04 -15.53 10.58
N GLY A 60 2.40 -14.38 10.45
CA GLY A 60 1.13 -14.07 11.12
C GLY A 60 0.00 -15.03 10.74
N ILE A 61 -0.14 -15.31 9.45
CA ILE A 61 -1.14 -16.28 8.97
C ILE A 61 -0.85 -17.69 9.49
N ARG A 62 0.42 -18.12 9.48
CA ARG A 62 0.81 -19.43 10.03
C ARG A 62 0.58 -19.52 11.55
N THR A 63 0.82 -18.44 12.28
CA THR A 63 0.55 -18.37 13.73
C THR A 63 -0.94 -18.57 14.02
N ILE A 64 -1.82 -17.96 13.23
CA ILE A 64 -3.28 -18.17 13.36
C ILE A 64 -3.65 -19.62 13.00
N ALA A 65 -3.09 -20.16 11.91
CA ALA A 65 -3.34 -21.55 11.53
C ALA A 65 -2.88 -22.55 12.61
N ALA A 66 -1.76 -22.28 13.28
CA ALA A 66 -1.24 -23.10 14.39
C ALA A 66 -2.16 -23.07 15.65
N GLN A 67 -3.02 -22.06 15.79
CA GLN A 67 -4.04 -21.99 16.84
C GLN A 67 -5.26 -22.89 16.53
N GLY A 68 -5.26 -23.60 15.40
CA GLY A 68 -6.31 -24.54 15.00
C GLY A 68 -7.36 -23.96 14.04
N PHE A 69 -7.13 -22.75 13.50
CA PHE A 69 -8.03 -22.15 12.52
C PHE A 69 -7.68 -22.61 11.11
N ALA A 70 -8.65 -23.15 10.38
CA ALA A 70 -8.45 -23.57 8.99
C ALA A 70 -8.43 -22.36 8.07
N MET A 71 -7.33 -22.13 7.36
CA MET A 71 -7.22 -21.04 6.37
C MET A 71 -8.11 -21.29 5.15
N SER A 72 -8.55 -22.52 4.91
CA SER A 72 -9.57 -22.86 3.90
C SER A 72 -10.95 -22.25 4.17
N ASP A 73 -11.23 -21.77 5.39
CA ASP A 73 -12.47 -21.08 5.74
C ASP A 73 -12.47 -19.59 5.37
N VAL A 74 -11.32 -19.05 4.94
CA VAL A 74 -11.18 -17.65 4.55
C VAL A 74 -11.87 -17.40 3.21
N VAL A 75 -12.85 -16.51 3.21
CA VAL A 75 -13.64 -16.15 2.02
C VAL A 75 -13.41 -14.73 1.53
N SER A 76 -12.65 -13.92 2.27
CA SER A 76 -12.21 -12.58 1.85
C SER A 76 -10.94 -12.15 2.57
N VAL A 77 -10.17 -11.28 1.93
CA VAL A 77 -8.98 -10.64 2.50
C VAL A 77 -9.14 -9.13 2.42
N GLY A 78 -8.86 -8.42 3.53
CA GLY A 78 -8.71 -6.97 3.58
C GLY A 78 -7.29 -6.59 3.96
N ILE A 79 -6.76 -5.52 3.35
CA ILE A 79 -5.39 -5.05 3.58
C ILE A 79 -5.43 -3.57 3.94
N THR A 80 -4.83 -3.23 5.08
CA THR A 80 -4.46 -1.87 5.43
C THR A 80 -2.95 -1.75 5.60
N TYR A 81 -2.41 -0.54 5.50
CA TYR A 81 -0.96 -0.37 5.45
C TYR A 81 -0.53 1.05 5.78
N GLN A 82 0.74 1.20 6.23
CA GLN A 82 1.40 2.49 6.37
C GLN A 82 1.38 3.25 5.04
N MET A 83 0.93 4.50 5.06
CA MET A 83 0.70 5.29 3.85
C MET A 83 1.99 5.76 3.16
N HIS A 84 1.85 6.19 1.91
CA HIS A 84 2.88 6.91 1.14
C HIS A 84 4.20 6.18 0.90
N GLY A 85 4.27 4.88 1.19
CA GLY A 85 5.45 4.05 0.89
C GLY A 85 5.68 3.91 -0.62
N LEU A 86 6.95 3.77 -1.02
CA LEU A 86 7.35 3.52 -2.40
C LEU A 86 8.05 2.17 -2.51
N VAL A 87 7.42 1.19 -3.14
CA VAL A 87 8.01 -0.10 -3.51
C VAL A 87 8.29 -0.09 -5.01
N CYS A 88 9.55 -0.21 -5.42
CA CYS A 88 9.96 -0.27 -6.83
C CYS A 88 10.19 -1.72 -7.24
N LEU A 89 9.52 -2.21 -8.27
CA LEU A 89 9.58 -3.60 -8.73
C LEU A 89 10.17 -3.73 -10.12
N ASP A 90 10.98 -4.77 -10.33
CA ASP A 90 11.43 -5.20 -11.66
C ASP A 90 10.33 -5.99 -12.42
N LYS A 91 10.61 -6.41 -13.66
CA LYS A 91 9.69 -7.21 -14.48
C LYS A 91 9.37 -8.59 -13.89
N GLN A 92 10.19 -9.09 -12.99
CA GLN A 92 9.97 -10.34 -12.26
C GLN A 92 9.22 -10.11 -10.94
N GLY A 93 8.86 -8.86 -10.64
CA GLY A 93 8.14 -8.48 -9.42
C GLY A 93 8.99 -8.47 -8.17
N ARG A 94 10.31 -8.40 -8.30
CA ARG A 94 11.25 -8.32 -7.18
C ARG A 94 11.52 -6.87 -6.81
N PRO A 95 11.55 -6.53 -5.52
CA PRO A 95 11.97 -5.21 -5.07
C PRO A 95 13.40 -4.89 -5.55
N LEU A 96 13.56 -3.72 -6.14
CA LEU A 96 14.85 -3.22 -6.65
C LEU A 96 15.68 -2.52 -5.57
N ARG A 97 15.02 -2.11 -4.51
CA ARG A 97 15.61 -1.40 -3.38
C ARG A 97 14.70 -1.52 -2.15
N PRO A 98 15.19 -1.18 -0.93
CA PRO A 98 14.31 -0.96 0.22
C PRO A 98 13.26 0.11 -0.09
N SER A 99 12.05 -0.07 0.40
CA SER A 99 10.95 0.90 0.26
C SER A 99 11.28 2.18 1.01
N ILE A 100 11.06 3.32 0.38
CA ILE A 100 11.06 4.63 1.06
C ILE A 100 9.72 4.75 1.78
N ILE A 101 9.70 4.77 3.12
CA ILE A 101 8.47 4.71 3.91
C ILE A 101 7.92 6.11 4.27
N TRP A 102 6.80 6.15 4.98
CA TRP A 102 6.02 7.37 5.23
C TRP A 102 6.80 8.48 5.96
N CYS A 103 7.63 8.14 6.94
CA CYS A 103 8.40 9.09 7.75
C CYS A 103 9.72 9.58 7.11
N ASP A 104 10.00 9.14 5.87
CA ASP A 104 11.14 9.63 5.10
C ASP A 104 10.88 11.04 4.56
N SER A 105 11.87 11.93 4.64
CA SER A 105 11.74 13.34 4.23
C SER A 105 12.51 13.72 2.96
N ARG A 106 13.19 12.75 2.29
CA ARG A 106 14.08 13.05 1.15
C ARG A 106 13.37 13.67 -0.07
N ALA A 107 12.07 13.47 -0.22
CA ALA A 107 11.31 13.96 -1.35
C ALA A 107 10.53 15.26 -1.08
N VAL A 108 10.64 15.84 0.12
CA VAL A 108 9.89 17.04 0.52
C VAL A 108 10.17 18.22 -0.42
N GLU A 109 11.44 18.50 -0.75
CA GLU A 109 11.81 19.58 -1.64
C GLU A 109 11.30 19.35 -3.08
N ILE A 110 11.33 18.10 -3.55
CA ILE A 110 10.78 17.71 -4.86
C ILE A 110 9.28 17.97 -4.94
N GLY A 111 8.56 17.67 -3.86
CA GLY A 111 7.14 17.98 -3.78
C GLY A 111 6.85 19.48 -3.73
N ALA A 112 7.70 20.27 -3.03
CA ALA A 112 7.59 21.73 -3.03
C ALA A 112 7.85 22.33 -4.42
N GLU A 113 8.86 21.86 -5.12
CA GLU A 113 9.14 22.25 -6.52
C GLU A 113 7.91 21.96 -7.43
N ALA A 114 7.28 20.81 -7.25
CA ALA A 114 6.08 20.44 -8.04
C ALA A 114 4.89 21.34 -7.71
N LEU A 115 4.67 21.67 -6.45
CA LEU A 115 3.59 22.58 -6.03
C LEU A 115 3.72 23.96 -6.67
N GLU A 116 4.94 24.50 -6.71
CA GLU A 116 5.21 25.81 -7.33
C GLU A 116 5.14 25.72 -8.87
N GLY A 117 5.70 24.67 -9.46
CA GLY A 117 5.80 24.55 -10.91
C GLY A 117 4.50 24.15 -11.62
N ILE A 118 3.68 23.31 -11.00
CA ILE A 118 2.35 22.96 -11.50
C ILE A 118 1.35 24.10 -11.19
N GLY A 119 1.51 24.71 -10.02
CA GLY A 119 0.65 25.77 -9.48
C GLY A 119 -0.14 25.30 -8.26
N ARG A 120 0.02 26.04 -7.16
CA ARG A 120 -0.58 25.70 -5.86
C ARG A 120 -2.11 25.51 -5.93
N GLU A 121 -2.83 26.48 -6.49
CA GLU A 121 -4.29 26.44 -6.57
C GLU A 121 -4.76 25.25 -7.41
N PHE A 122 -4.08 24.99 -8.52
CA PHE A 122 -4.39 23.86 -9.39
C PHE A 122 -4.15 22.52 -8.67
N CYS A 123 -3.02 22.35 -8.01
CA CYS A 123 -2.76 21.12 -7.22
C CYS A 123 -3.84 20.92 -6.14
N LEU A 124 -4.18 21.97 -5.37
CA LEU A 124 -5.16 21.86 -4.30
C LEU A 124 -6.58 21.56 -4.81
N ALA A 125 -6.96 22.05 -6.00
CA ALA A 125 -8.24 21.72 -6.61
C ALA A 125 -8.26 20.27 -7.14
N HIS A 126 -7.24 19.88 -7.90
CA HIS A 126 -7.24 18.62 -8.63
C HIS A 126 -6.77 17.42 -7.80
N THR A 127 -5.81 17.57 -6.88
CA THR A 127 -5.31 16.47 -6.05
C THR A 127 -5.68 16.59 -4.57
N LEU A 128 -6.44 17.62 -4.19
CA LEU A 128 -6.88 17.94 -2.82
C LEU A 128 -5.72 18.08 -1.82
N ASN A 129 -4.50 18.11 -2.30
CA ASN A 129 -3.29 18.23 -1.49
C ASN A 129 -2.13 18.80 -2.32
N SER A 130 -1.06 19.22 -1.62
CA SER A 130 0.20 19.49 -2.29
C SER A 130 0.89 18.17 -2.68
N PRO A 131 1.73 18.14 -3.73
CA PRO A 131 2.52 16.94 -4.05
C PRO A 131 3.44 16.45 -2.93
N GLY A 132 3.83 17.32 -2.01
CA GLY A 132 4.49 17.02 -0.74
C GLY A 132 5.50 15.89 -0.77
N ASN A 133 5.44 15.02 0.26
CA ASN A 133 6.31 13.86 0.41
C ASN A 133 5.57 12.54 0.09
N PHE A 134 4.79 12.54 -0.99
CA PHE A 134 3.99 11.39 -1.42
C PHE A 134 4.80 10.42 -2.31
N THR A 135 4.19 9.29 -2.64
CA THR A 135 4.84 8.21 -3.40
C THR A 135 5.40 8.68 -4.75
N ALA A 136 4.66 9.51 -5.51
CA ALA A 136 5.14 10.02 -6.79
C ALA A 136 6.37 10.94 -6.62
N SER A 137 6.41 11.76 -5.57
CA SER A 137 7.57 12.60 -5.26
C SER A 137 8.79 11.77 -4.85
N LYS A 138 8.58 10.68 -4.10
CA LYS A 138 9.65 9.71 -3.77
C LYS A 138 10.16 9.01 -5.01
N LEU A 139 9.29 8.65 -5.96
CA LEU A 139 9.70 8.07 -7.24
C LEU A 139 10.50 9.08 -8.09
N ALA A 140 10.10 10.36 -8.09
CA ALA A 140 10.86 11.42 -8.74
C ALA A 140 12.25 11.60 -8.10
N TRP A 141 12.35 11.44 -6.77
CA TRP A 141 13.64 11.40 -6.09
C TRP A 141 14.51 10.23 -6.57
N VAL A 142 13.96 9.01 -6.69
CA VAL A 142 14.67 7.84 -7.23
C VAL A 142 15.13 8.12 -8.65
N ARG A 143 14.30 8.73 -9.50
CA ARG A 143 14.67 9.12 -10.86
C ARG A 143 15.88 10.05 -10.90
N ARG A 144 15.96 11.04 -9.99
CA ARG A 144 17.06 12.03 -9.93
C ARG A 144 18.34 11.46 -9.36
N ASN A 145 18.24 10.65 -8.30
CA ASN A 145 19.39 10.27 -7.48
C ASN A 145 19.84 8.82 -7.70
N GLU A 146 18.95 7.96 -8.21
CA GLU A 146 19.21 6.54 -8.48
C GLU A 146 18.78 6.17 -9.91
N PRO A 147 19.29 6.84 -10.96
CA PRO A 147 18.81 6.64 -12.34
C PRO A 147 18.99 5.19 -12.83
N GLY A 148 20.00 4.48 -12.32
CA GLY A 148 20.22 3.06 -12.63
C GLY A 148 19.14 2.14 -12.03
N VAL A 149 18.58 2.47 -10.86
CA VAL A 149 17.42 1.79 -10.28
C VAL A 149 16.18 2.17 -11.07
N PHE A 150 15.95 3.46 -11.30
CA PHE A 150 14.79 3.96 -12.02
C PHE A 150 14.61 3.29 -13.39
N ALA A 151 15.69 3.13 -14.14
CA ALA A 151 15.69 2.48 -15.46
C ALA A 151 15.25 0.99 -15.44
N GLN A 152 15.30 0.34 -14.29
CA GLN A 152 14.90 -1.06 -14.11
C GLN A 152 13.47 -1.21 -13.59
N ILE A 153 12.82 -0.11 -13.15
CA ILE A 153 11.47 -0.17 -12.60
C ILE A 153 10.48 -0.58 -13.69
N TYR A 154 9.79 -1.67 -13.46
CA TYR A 154 8.66 -2.09 -14.27
C TYR A 154 7.35 -1.50 -13.73
N LYS A 155 7.12 -1.62 -12.42
CA LYS A 155 6.00 -1.03 -11.70
C LYS A 155 6.48 -0.49 -10.36
N PHE A 156 5.80 0.53 -9.84
CA PHE A 156 5.93 0.95 -8.45
C PHE A 156 4.60 0.77 -7.72
N MET A 157 4.66 0.55 -6.43
CA MET A 157 3.49 0.17 -5.63
C MET A 157 3.52 0.81 -4.26
N LEU A 158 2.36 0.93 -3.64
CA LEU A 158 2.20 1.14 -2.21
C LEU A 158 2.49 -0.15 -1.44
N PRO A 159 2.78 -0.09 -0.14
CA PRO A 159 3.03 -1.29 0.68
C PRO A 159 1.90 -2.32 0.62
N GLY A 160 0.64 -1.87 0.71
CA GLY A 160 -0.51 -2.77 0.62
C GLY A 160 -0.74 -3.34 -0.78
N ASP A 161 -0.44 -2.58 -1.82
CA ASP A 161 -0.49 -3.08 -3.21
C ASP A 161 0.57 -4.17 -3.43
N TYR A 162 1.75 -4.02 -2.83
CA TYR A 162 2.79 -5.04 -2.88
C TYR A 162 2.34 -6.34 -2.21
N ILE A 163 1.71 -6.28 -1.04
CA ILE A 163 1.18 -7.47 -0.37
C ILE A 163 0.02 -8.10 -1.18
N ALA A 164 -0.87 -7.29 -1.76
CA ALA A 164 -1.91 -7.79 -2.65
C ALA A 164 -1.31 -8.48 -3.90
N TYR A 165 -0.25 -7.91 -4.47
CA TYR A 165 0.50 -8.55 -5.55
C TYR A 165 1.09 -9.91 -5.12
N ARG A 166 1.70 -10.01 -3.93
CA ARG A 166 2.28 -11.25 -3.41
C ARG A 166 1.22 -12.34 -3.18
N LEU A 167 -0.02 -11.95 -2.91
CA LEU A 167 -1.15 -12.88 -2.73
C LEU A 167 -1.83 -13.26 -4.05
N SER A 168 -1.74 -12.46 -5.11
CA SER A 168 -2.56 -12.60 -6.32
C SER A 168 -1.78 -12.74 -7.62
N GLY A 169 -0.48 -12.45 -7.61
CA GLY A 169 0.33 -12.33 -8.83
C GLY A 169 -0.02 -11.09 -9.69
N ARG A 170 -1.03 -10.28 -9.31
CA ARG A 170 -1.50 -9.13 -10.09
C ARG A 170 -0.93 -7.81 -9.56
N MET A 171 -0.18 -7.10 -10.39
CA MET A 171 0.33 -5.76 -10.09
C MET A 171 -0.75 -4.70 -10.37
N SER A 172 -1.53 -4.34 -9.36
CA SER A 172 -2.60 -3.36 -9.45
C SER A 172 -2.60 -2.43 -8.24
N THR A 173 -3.23 -1.27 -8.39
CA THR A 173 -3.53 -0.33 -7.31
C THR A 173 -5.04 -0.09 -7.24
N SER A 174 -5.49 0.88 -6.47
CA SER A 174 -6.89 1.30 -6.39
C SER A 174 -7.00 2.82 -6.64
N VAL A 175 -8.22 3.33 -6.84
CA VAL A 175 -8.44 4.78 -6.94
C VAL A 175 -7.98 5.49 -5.68
N SER A 176 -8.27 4.94 -4.47
CA SER A 176 -7.74 5.49 -3.22
C SER A 176 -6.21 5.39 -3.15
N GLY A 177 -5.61 4.33 -3.70
CA GLY A 177 -4.17 4.20 -3.81
C GLY A 177 -3.56 5.23 -4.76
N LEU A 178 -4.18 5.54 -5.90
CA LEU A 178 -3.73 6.63 -6.76
C LEU A 178 -3.83 7.99 -6.06
N SER A 179 -4.92 8.24 -5.31
CA SER A 179 -5.06 9.45 -4.50
C SER A 179 -3.92 9.57 -3.49
N GLU A 180 -3.64 8.52 -2.74
CA GLU A 180 -2.55 8.43 -1.77
C GLU A 180 -1.17 8.65 -2.41
N GLN A 181 -0.98 8.24 -3.66
CA GLN A 181 0.25 8.44 -4.43
C GLN A 181 0.35 9.86 -4.99
N ILE A 182 -0.67 10.71 -4.85
CA ILE A 182 -0.86 12.02 -5.51
C ILE A 182 -0.98 11.89 -7.03
N LEU A 183 -1.58 10.80 -7.49
CA LEU A 183 -1.79 10.47 -8.92
C LEU A 183 -3.26 10.36 -9.30
N TRP A 184 -4.18 10.90 -8.49
CA TRP A 184 -5.60 10.98 -8.81
C TRP A 184 -6.05 12.43 -8.93
N ASP A 185 -6.77 12.74 -10.00
CA ASP A 185 -7.40 14.02 -10.26
C ASP A 185 -8.88 13.93 -9.86
N PHE A 186 -9.25 14.64 -8.79
CA PHE A 186 -10.60 14.62 -8.24
C PHE A 186 -11.62 15.45 -9.06
N GLU A 187 -11.14 16.47 -9.78
CA GLU A 187 -12.01 17.30 -10.64
C GLU A 187 -12.40 16.53 -11.91
N GLU A 188 -11.46 15.80 -12.49
CA GLU A 188 -11.65 15.07 -13.74
C GLU A 188 -11.97 13.59 -13.53
N GLU A 189 -11.97 13.10 -12.29
CA GLU A 189 -12.19 11.70 -11.89
C GLU A 189 -11.33 10.71 -12.69
N ARG A 190 -10.05 11.03 -12.86
CA ARG A 190 -9.08 10.25 -13.62
C ARG A 190 -7.69 10.33 -13.03
N ARG A 191 -6.78 9.58 -13.60
CA ARG A 191 -5.37 9.65 -13.22
C ARG A 191 -4.82 11.07 -13.48
N ALA A 192 -4.08 11.60 -12.49
CA ALA A 192 -3.42 12.91 -12.56
C ALA A 192 -2.17 12.86 -13.44
N ASP A 193 -2.37 12.75 -14.76
CA ASP A 193 -1.27 12.66 -15.74
C ASP A 193 -0.38 13.90 -15.74
N PHE A 194 -0.89 15.05 -15.27
CA PHE A 194 -0.09 16.26 -15.10
C PHE A 194 0.97 16.13 -14.01
N VAL A 195 0.69 15.42 -12.91
CA VAL A 195 1.69 15.10 -11.87
C VAL A 195 2.72 14.11 -12.40
N ALA A 196 2.24 13.03 -13.03
CA ALA A 196 3.13 12.03 -13.64
C ALA A 196 4.05 12.67 -14.69
N GLY A 197 3.51 13.55 -15.55
CA GLY A 197 4.25 14.29 -16.56
C GLY A 197 5.28 15.25 -15.96
N TRP A 198 4.90 15.99 -14.88
CA TRP A 198 5.84 16.88 -14.18
C TRP A 198 7.05 16.13 -13.64
N TYR A 199 6.83 14.98 -13.01
CA TYR A 199 7.90 14.14 -12.48
C TYR A 199 8.61 13.29 -13.54
N GLY A 200 8.10 13.25 -14.78
CA GLY A 200 8.63 12.40 -15.86
C GLY A 200 8.48 10.92 -15.53
N ILE A 201 7.38 10.54 -14.91
CA ILE A 201 7.00 9.15 -14.61
C ILE A 201 6.32 8.57 -15.85
N PRO A 202 6.88 7.52 -16.48
CA PRO A 202 6.24 6.84 -17.60
C PRO A 202 4.89 6.23 -17.16
N GLN A 203 3.87 6.40 -18.00
CA GLN A 203 2.52 5.92 -17.68
C GLN A 203 2.46 4.41 -17.50
N GLU A 204 3.30 3.67 -18.20
CA GLU A 204 3.43 2.22 -18.09
C GLU A 204 3.99 1.74 -16.75
N MET A 205 4.66 2.61 -15.99
CA MET A 205 5.12 2.27 -14.62
C MET A 205 3.99 2.32 -13.59
N ILE A 206 2.92 3.07 -13.86
CA ILE A 206 1.77 3.18 -12.96
C ILE A 206 0.94 1.90 -13.08
N PRO A 207 0.63 1.21 -11.95
CA PRO A 207 -0.24 0.05 -11.99
C PRO A 207 -1.66 0.41 -12.44
N GLU A 208 -2.37 -0.57 -13.02
CA GLU A 208 -3.78 -0.42 -13.33
C GLU A 208 -4.58 -0.22 -12.05
N ALA A 209 -5.45 0.78 -12.05
CA ALA A 209 -6.28 1.10 -10.89
C ALA A 209 -7.63 0.41 -10.97
N GLY A 210 -8.02 -0.21 -9.88
CA GLY A 210 -9.34 -0.73 -9.64
C GLY A 210 -10.06 0.00 -8.50
N VAL A 211 -11.18 -0.54 -8.05
CA VAL A 211 -11.93 0.00 -6.92
C VAL A 211 -11.23 -0.29 -5.59
N SER A 212 -11.43 0.57 -4.60
CA SER A 212 -10.87 0.38 -3.25
C SER A 212 -11.59 -0.74 -2.48
N ILE A 213 -12.89 -0.92 -2.75
CA ILE A 213 -13.72 -2.01 -2.22
C ILE A 213 -14.28 -2.79 -3.40
N GLY A 214 -13.94 -4.08 -3.51
CA GLY A 214 -14.38 -4.90 -4.65
C GLY A 214 -13.68 -6.26 -4.71
N THR A 215 -13.68 -6.89 -5.87
CA THR A 215 -13.17 -8.26 -6.07
C THR A 215 -12.19 -8.39 -7.24
N GLU A 216 -11.52 -7.31 -7.61
CA GLU A 216 -10.65 -7.26 -8.79
C GLU A 216 -9.35 -8.03 -8.65
N ALA A 217 -8.81 -8.13 -7.43
CA ALA A 217 -7.69 -9.00 -7.10
C ALA A 217 -8.18 -10.22 -6.32
N ARG A 218 -7.62 -11.38 -6.62
CA ARG A 218 -7.94 -12.64 -5.96
C ARG A 218 -6.65 -13.39 -5.67
N THR A 219 -6.62 -14.14 -4.58
CA THR A 219 -5.48 -15.02 -4.26
C THR A 219 -5.24 -16.01 -5.40
N ASP A 220 -3.99 -16.34 -5.63
CA ASP A 220 -3.58 -17.32 -6.62
C ASP A 220 -3.25 -18.68 -5.98
N GLU A 221 -2.93 -19.67 -6.83
CA GLU A 221 -2.52 -21.00 -6.38
C GLU A 221 -1.21 -21.00 -5.59
N ALA A 222 -0.34 -20.02 -5.79
CA ALA A 222 0.91 -19.92 -5.03
C ALA A 222 0.63 -19.51 -3.59
N ALA A 223 -0.28 -18.55 -3.38
CA ALA A 223 -0.76 -18.15 -2.06
C ALA A 223 -1.49 -19.31 -1.35
N GLU A 224 -2.33 -20.06 -2.09
CA GLU A 224 -2.99 -21.26 -1.53
C GLU A 224 -1.98 -22.30 -1.05
N ARG A 225 -1.00 -22.65 -1.88
CA ARG A 225 0.05 -23.61 -1.49
C ARG A 225 0.88 -23.14 -0.30
N LEU A 226 1.14 -21.84 -0.19
CA LEU A 226 2.01 -21.27 0.84
C LEU A 226 1.28 -21.04 2.16
N LEU A 227 0.01 -20.62 2.12
CA LEU A 227 -0.73 -20.08 3.26
C LEU A 227 -2.03 -20.84 3.56
N GLY A 228 -2.47 -21.73 2.69
CA GLY A 228 -3.72 -22.49 2.84
C GLY A 228 -4.99 -21.67 2.56
N ILE A 229 -4.87 -20.42 2.12
CA ILE A 229 -6.01 -19.58 1.71
C ILE A 229 -6.42 -20.03 0.29
N PRO A 230 -7.69 -20.40 0.04
CA PRO A 230 -8.10 -20.92 -1.25
C PRO A 230 -7.78 -19.95 -2.41
N ALA A 231 -7.29 -20.49 -3.51
CA ALA A 231 -7.15 -19.71 -4.74
C ALA A 231 -8.51 -19.15 -5.18
N GLY A 232 -8.53 -17.93 -5.67
CA GLY A 232 -9.77 -17.24 -6.04
C GLY A 232 -10.44 -16.49 -4.88
N THR A 233 -9.90 -16.54 -3.64
CA THR A 233 -10.39 -15.72 -2.53
C THR A 233 -10.22 -14.24 -2.86
N PRO A 234 -11.30 -13.41 -2.83
CA PRO A 234 -11.21 -12.00 -3.16
C PRO A 234 -10.37 -11.23 -2.14
N ILE A 235 -9.49 -10.34 -2.65
CA ILE A 235 -8.87 -9.28 -1.88
C ILE A 235 -9.80 -8.07 -2.00
N SER A 236 -10.75 -7.97 -1.05
CA SER A 236 -11.95 -7.14 -1.20
C SER A 236 -11.75 -5.69 -0.78
N TYR A 237 -10.66 -5.38 -0.10
CA TYR A 237 -10.39 -4.06 0.46
C TYR A 237 -8.90 -3.78 0.50
N ARG A 238 -8.51 -2.57 0.06
CA ARG A 238 -7.17 -2.02 0.23
C ARG A 238 -7.25 -0.53 0.50
N ALA A 239 -6.69 -0.08 1.62
CA ALA A 239 -6.57 1.34 1.95
C ALA A 239 -5.39 1.58 2.90
N GLY A 240 -4.86 2.79 2.89
CA GLY A 240 -3.91 3.25 3.91
C GLY A 240 -4.54 3.22 5.31
N ASP A 241 -3.70 3.26 6.34
CA ASP A 241 -4.13 3.18 7.74
C ASP A 241 -5.06 4.32 8.15
N GLN A 242 -4.83 5.55 7.68
CA GLN A 242 -5.66 6.70 8.06
C GLN A 242 -7.11 6.59 7.53
N PRO A 243 -7.37 6.37 6.22
CA PRO A 243 -8.72 6.15 5.74
C PRO A 243 -9.35 4.88 6.33
N ASN A 244 -8.56 3.83 6.61
CA ASN A 244 -9.06 2.64 7.29
C ASN A 244 -9.50 2.94 8.72
N ASN A 245 -8.76 3.75 9.47
CA ASN A 245 -9.14 4.19 10.81
C ASN A 245 -10.46 4.98 10.80
N ALA A 246 -10.61 5.95 9.89
CA ALA A 246 -11.84 6.70 9.72
C ALA A 246 -13.02 5.78 9.41
N PHE A 247 -12.86 4.86 8.46
CA PHE A 247 -13.87 3.87 8.11
C PHE A 247 -14.25 2.96 9.29
N SER A 248 -13.27 2.47 10.04
CA SER A 248 -13.50 1.61 11.22
C SER A 248 -14.22 2.32 12.37
N LEU A 249 -14.07 3.63 12.46
CA LEU A 249 -14.78 4.50 13.41
C LEU A 249 -16.15 4.95 12.89
N ASN A 250 -16.56 4.45 11.72
CA ASN A 250 -17.82 4.80 11.06
C ASN A 250 -17.95 6.31 10.75
N VAL A 251 -16.83 6.97 10.44
CA VAL A 251 -16.80 8.35 9.97
C VAL A 251 -17.14 8.34 8.49
N MET A 252 -18.43 8.51 8.15
CA MET A 252 -18.98 8.30 6.82
C MET A 252 -19.72 9.52 6.29
N GLU A 253 -20.12 10.44 7.15
CA GLU A 253 -20.98 11.56 6.78
C GLU A 253 -20.20 12.87 6.72
N ALA A 254 -20.66 13.79 5.87
CA ALA A 254 -20.07 15.11 5.77
C ALA A 254 -20.16 15.87 7.11
N GLY A 255 -19.04 16.37 7.59
CA GLY A 255 -18.92 17.08 8.87
C GLY A 255 -18.42 16.21 10.03
N GLU A 256 -18.32 14.90 9.86
CA GLU A 256 -17.66 14.00 10.81
C GLU A 256 -16.14 14.07 10.66
N VAL A 257 -15.42 13.86 11.75
CA VAL A 257 -13.95 13.93 11.80
C VAL A 257 -13.38 12.74 12.57
N ALA A 258 -12.42 12.05 12.00
CA ALA A 258 -11.55 11.13 12.71
C ALA A 258 -10.28 11.88 13.15
N ALA A 259 -9.96 11.82 14.44
CA ALA A 259 -8.68 12.30 14.96
C ALA A 259 -7.81 11.08 15.32
N THR A 260 -6.64 10.96 14.69
CA THR A 260 -5.70 9.83 14.86
C THR A 260 -4.31 10.34 15.21
#